data_857ed562102c9c089ac995a8e14c8b3c
#
_entry.id   857ed562102c9c089ac995a8e14c8b3c
#
_cell.length_a   1.000
_cell.length_b   1.000
_cell.length_c   1.000
_cell.angle_alpha   90.00
_cell.angle_beta   90.00
_cell.angle_gamma   90.00
#
_symmetry.space_group_name_H-M   'P 1'
#
loop_
_entity.id
_entity.type
_entity.pdbx_description
1 polymer ?
#
loop_
_entity_poly.entity_id
_entity_poly.type
_entity_poly.pdbx_seq_one_letter_code
_entity_poly.pdbx_strand_id
1 'polypeptide(L)'
;MKNSLSIAVVFTILLFGLLFIPLAGEVENTFVFFLGRFHPIILHLPIGALIVLFLMEIINDFRPDLNLNSACNILLWFSVISIIPTIILGFLLASSGNYNDELLNTHKWLGWFTALICIWLVVLRQKKSSNKPNSVTRFYKMFLLVNVSLLLFAGHYGGS
;
A
#
# COMPACT_ATOMS: atom_id res chain seq x y z
N MET A 1 8.08 -8.70 -17.48
CA MET A 1 8.49 -9.41 -16.25
C MET A 1 9.78 -8.86 -15.63
N LYS A 2 10.89 -8.67 -16.37
CA LYS A 2 12.13 -8.11 -15.79
C LYS A 2 11.91 -6.72 -15.18
N ASN A 3 11.18 -5.85 -15.87
CA ASN A 3 10.96 -4.47 -15.42
C ASN A 3 10.14 -4.36 -14.10
N SER A 4 9.13 -5.20 -13.90
CA SER A 4 8.33 -5.16 -12.66
C SER A 4 9.08 -5.68 -11.45
N LEU A 5 9.92 -6.68 -11.62
CA LEU A 5 10.78 -7.14 -10.53
C LEU A 5 11.79 -6.05 -10.14
N SER A 6 12.44 -5.42 -11.13
CA SER A 6 13.37 -4.31 -10.87
C SER A 6 12.67 -3.14 -10.18
N ILE A 7 11.46 -2.78 -10.64
CA ILE A 7 10.65 -1.73 -10.01
C ILE A 7 10.31 -2.12 -8.56
N ALA A 8 9.83 -3.34 -8.32
CA ALA A 8 9.51 -3.80 -6.97
C ALA A 8 10.73 -3.78 -6.04
N VAL A 9 11.90 -4.18 -6.52
CA VAL A 9 13.15 -4.13 -5.74
C VAL A 9 13.51 -2.68 -5.42
N VAL A 10 13.48 -1.76 -6.39
CA VAL A 10 13.78 -0.34 -6.16
C VAL A 10 12.81 0.26 -5.13
N PHE A 11 11.51 0.04 -5.28
CA PHE A 11 10.52 0.54 -4.31
C PHE A 11 10.70 -0.08 -2.92
N THR A 12 11.07 -1.35 -2.85
CA THR A 12 11.38 -2.02 -1.58
C THR A 12 12.59 -1.38 -0.90
N ILE A 13 13.67 -1.10 -1.65
CA ILE A 13 14.86 -0.43 -1.11
C ILE A 13 14.51 0.99 -0.61
N LEU A 14 13.73 1.74 -1.38
CA LEU A 14 13.26 3.07 -0.97
C LEU A 14 12.39 3.00 0.29
N LEU A 15 11.48 2.03 0.37
CA LEU A 15 10.62 1.82 1.54
C LEU A 15 11.44 1.47 2.79
N PHE A 16 12.48 0.63 2.66
CA PHE A 16 13.41 0.34 3.75
C PHE A 16 14.23 1.57 4.12
N GLY A 17 14.67 2.37 3.15
CA GLY A 17 15.39 3.62 3.41
C GLY A 17 14.60 4.60 4.28
N LEU A 18 13.28 4.64 4.13
CA LEU A 18 12.41 5.50 4.95
C LEU A 18 12.41 5.11 6.44
N LEU A 19 12.73 3.85 6.80
CA LEU A 19 12.82 3.44 8.22
C LEU A 19 14.00 4.08 8.95
N PHE A 20 15.03 4.50 8.23
CA PHE A 20 16.22 5.14 8.78
C PHE A 20 16.09 6.66 8.88
N ILE A 21 14.99 7.25 8.36
CA ILE A 21 14.72 8.67 8.54
C ILE A 21 14.18 8.87 9.96
N PRO A 22 14.90 9.60 10.82
CA PRO A 22 14.42 9.87 12.17
C PRO A 22 13.12 10.69 12.09
N LEU A 23 12.08 10.20 12.76
CA LEU A 23 10.82 10.96 12.93
C LEU A 23 10.98 12.07 13.99
N ALA A 24 12.13 12.11 14.66
CA ALA A 24 12.39 13.02 15.76
C ALA A 24 13.01 14.32 15.24
N GLY A 25 12.27 15.34 15.32
CA GLY A 25 12.65 16.74 15.20
C GLY A 25 11.37 17.55 15.19
N GLU A 26 11.17 18.40 16.19
CA GLU A 26 10.14 19.42 16.11
C GLU A 26 10.45 20.30 14.89
N VAL A 27 9.88 19.90 13.76
CA VAL A 27 9.98 20.72 12.55
C VAL A 27 9.02 21.88 12.76
N GLU A 28 9.51 22.98 13.26
CA GLU A 28 8.73 24.24 13.45
C GLU A 28 8.26 24.88 12.11
N ASN A 29 8.27 24.13 11.04
CA ASN A 29 7.90 24.63 9.72
C ASN A 29 6.40 24.45 9.47
N THR A 30 5.66 25.55 9.56
CA THR A 30 4.21 25.61 9.31
C THR A 30 3.79 24.99 7.95
N PHE A 31 4.65 25.09 6.94
CA PHE A 31 4.37 24.50 5.61
C PHE A 31 4.43 22.97 5.63
N VAL A 32 5.39 22.39 6.36
CA VAL A 32 5.49 20.93 6.55
C VAL A 32 4.25 20.40 7.26
N PHE A 33 3.81 21.10 8.32
CA PHE A 33 2.58 20.76 9.03
C PHE A 33 1.34 20.83 8.13
N PHE A 34 1.24 21.87 7.33
CA PHE A 34 0.16 22.02 6.37
C PHE A 34 0.11 20.84 5.40
N LEU A 35 1.25 20.45 4.82
CA LEU A 35 1.33 19.30 3.91
C LEU A 35 0.95 17.99 4.59
N GLY A 36 1.43 17.75 5.81
CA GLY A 36 1.11 16.54 6.57
C GLY A 36 -0.39 16.31 6.75
N ARG A 37 -1.17 17.38 6.89
CA ARG A 37 -2.65 17.32 7.04
C ARG A 37 -3.38 16.72 5.83
N PHE A 38 -2.72 16.62 4.67
CA PHE A 38 -3.30 15.94 3.52
C PHE A 38 -3.19 14.41 3.60
N HIS A 39 -2.40 13.86 4.54
CA HIS A 39 -2.28 12.42 4.72
C HIS A 39 -3.64 11.69 4.81
N PRO A 40 -4.61 12.10 5.65
CA PRO A 40 -5.90 11.42 5.74
C PRO A 40 -6.70 11.43 4.44
N ILE A 41 -6.55 12.45 3.61
CA ILE A 41 -7.25 12.54 2.32
C ILE A 41 -6.59 11.61 1.30
N ILE A 42 -5.28 11.69 1.18
CA ILE A 42 -4.50 10.93 0.18
C ILE A 42 -4.52 9.43 0.48
N LEU A 43 -4.53 9.03 1.75
CA LEU A 43 -4.55 7.62 2.14
C LEU A 43 -5.81 6.89 1.67
N HIS A 44 -6.92 7.60 1.43
CA HIS A 44 -8.15 6.98 0.91
C HIS A 44 -7.98 6.47 -0.55
N LEU A 45 -7.01 6.99 -1.30
CA LEU A 45 -6.72 6.55 -2.66
C LEU A 45 -6.24 5.08 -2.70
N PRO A 46 -5.15 4.69 -2.02
CA PRO A 46 -4.73 3.29 -2.00
C PRO A 46 -5.74 2.38 -1.27
N ILE A 47 -6.43 2.88 -0.24
CA ILE A 47 -7.47 2.11 0.47
C ILE A 47 -8.59 1.74 -0.50
N GLY A 48 -9.21 2.71 -1.15
CA GLY A 48 -10.29 2.48 -2.09
C GLY A 48 -9.86 1.59 -3.26
N ALA A 49 -8.69 1.84 -3.82
CA ALA A 49 -8.17 1.06 -4.93
C ALA A 49 -7.91 -0.42 -4.56
N LEU A 50 -7.34 -0.70 -3.38
CA LEU A 50 -7.09 -2.08 -2.92
C LEU A 50 -8.37 -2.84 -2.58
N ILE A 51 -9.36 -2.16 -1.98
CA ILE A 51 -10.67 -2.76 -1.70
C ILE A 51 -11.38 -3.10 -3.02
N VAL A 52 -11.43 -2.16 -3.96
CA VAL A 52 -12.05 -2.40 -5.28
C VAL A 52 -11.29 -3.49 -6.04
N LEU A 53 -9.96 -3.50 -6.00
CA LEU A 53 -9.15 -4.57 -6.59
C LEU A 53 -9.52 -5.94 -6.01
N PHE A 54 -9.64 -6.04 -4.69
CA PHE A 54 -10.00 -7.29 -4.01
C PHE A 54 -11.40 -7.78 -4.44
N LEU A 55 -12.38 -6.88 -4.49
CA LEU A 55 -13.73 -7.21 -4.95
C LEU A 55 -13.73 -7.63 -6.43
N MET A 56 -12.98 -6.94 -7.29
CA MET A 56 -12.88 -7.28 -8.71
C MET A 56 -12.18 -8.63 -8.94
N GLU A 57 -11.20 -8.99 -8.13
CA GLU A 57 -10.57 -10.32 -8.20
C GLU A 57 -11.55 -11.44 -7.82
N ILE A 58 -12.42 -11.20 -6.82
CA ILE A 58 -13.50 -12.12 -6.45
C ILE A 58 -14.51 -12.24 -7.59
N ILE A 59 -14.99 -11.10 -8.12
CA ILE A 59 -15.94 -11.09 -9.24
C ILE A 59 -15.37 -11.82 -10.47
N ASN A 60 -14.10 -11.59 -10.79
CA ASN A 60 -13.44 -12.23 -11.93
C ASN A 60 -13.33 -13.75 -11.79
N ASP A 61 -13.38 -14.31 -10.58
CA ASP A 61 -13.43 -15.75 -10.35
C ASP A 61 -14.81 -16.34 -10.66
N PHE A 62 -15.88 -15.63 -10.27
CA PHE A 62 -17.25 -16.06 -10.52
C PHE A 62 -17.75 -15.70 -11.94
N ARG A 63 -17.19 -14.67 -12.54
CA ARG A 63 -17.58 -14.11 -13.83
C ARG A 63 -16.34 -13.85 -14.72
N PRO A 64 -15.65 -14.91 -15.15
CA PRO A 64 -14.46 -14.77 -16.01
C PRO A 64 -14.77 -14.11 -17.37
N ASP A 65 -16.03 -14.18 -17.79
CA ASP A 65 -16.55 -13.55 -19.00
C ASP A 65 -16.39 -12.01 -19.00
N LEU A 66 -16.37 -11.37 -17.84
CA LEU A 66 -16.17 -9.93 -17.71
C LEU A 66 -14.73 -9.46 -17.97
N ASN A 67 -13.78 -10.39 -18.03
CA ASN A 67 -12.37 -10.13 -18.34
C ASN A 67 -11.75 -8.94 -17.61
N LEU A 68 -11.90 -8.88 -16.27
CA LEU A 68 -11.49 -7.76 -15.43
C LEU A 68 -9.97 -7.65 -15.21
N ASN A 69 -9.18 -8.50 -15.86
CA ASN A 69 -7.73 -8.56 -15.63
C ASN A 69 -7.00 -7.23 -15.86
N SER A 70 -7.38 -6.46 -16.90
CA SER A 70 -6.77 -5.17 -17.20
C SER A 70 -7.12 -4.14 -16.11
N ALA A 71 -8.38 -4.07 -15.70
CA ALA A 71 -8.83 -3.15 -14.66
C ALA A 71 -8.16 -3.46 -13.31
N CYS A 72 -8.07 -4.73 -12.91
CA CYS A 72 -7.34 -5.15 -11.71
C CYS A 72 -5.85 -4.77 -11.78
N ASN A 73 -5.22 -4.84 -12.96
CA ASN A 73 -3.82 -4.43 -13.13
C ASN A 73 -3.65 -2.92 -12.96
N ILE A 74 -4.56 -2.12 -13.52
CA ILE A 74 -4.56 -0.66 -13.37
C ILE A 74 -4.74 -0.28 -11.90
N LEU A 75 -5.71 -0.88 -11.20
CA LEU A 75 -5.97 -0.62 -9.78
C LEU A 75 -4.76 -0.97 -8.90
N LEU A 76 -4.09 -2.08 -9.17
CA LEU A 76 -2.90 -2.45 -8.42
C LEU A 76 -1.76 -1.45 -8.62
N TRP A 77 -1.48 -1.02 -9.85
CA TRP A 77 -0.48 0.01 -10.11
C TRP A 77 -0.85 1.36 -9.50
N PHE A 78 -2.13 1.74 -9.59
CA PHE A 78 -2.62 2.95 -8.95
C PHE A 78 -2.43 2.90 -7.42
N SER A 79 -2.69 1.75 -6.78
CA SER A 79 -2.45 1.54 -5.36
C SER A 79 -0.97 1.74 -5.01
N VAL A 80 -0.05 1.12 -5.76
CA VAL A 80 1.40 1.26 -5.52
C VAL A 80 1.86 2.70 -5.68
N ILE A 81 1.40 3.40 -6.71
CA ILE A 81 1.79 4.79 -6.97
C ILE A 81 1.24 5.73 -5.88
N SER A 82 -0.01 5.52 -5.45
CA SER A 82 -0.64 6.36 -4.42
C SER A 82 -0.12 6.10 -3.00
N ILE A 83 0.46 4.93 -2.73
CA ILE A 83 1.11 4.64 -1.43
C ILE A 83 2.31 5.57 -1.19
N ILE A 84 3.05 5.97 -2.22
CA ILE A 84 4.24 6.82 -2.08
C ILE A 84 3.92 8.16 -1.40
N PRO A 85 3.04 9.01 -1.98
CA PRO A 85 2.67 10.26 -1.33
C PRO A 85 1.97 10.02 0.03
N THR A 86 1.22 8.92 0.18
CA THR A 86 0.60 8.56 1.47
C THR A 86 1.66 8.41 2.56
N ILE A 87 2.72 7.64 2.32
CA ILE A 87 3.79 7.44 3.30
C ILE A 87 4.52 8.75 3.59
N ILE A 88 4.90 9.51 2.57
CA ILE A 88 5.60 10.79 2.75
C ILE A 88 4.76 11.74 3.62
N LEU A 89 3.49 11.93 3.30
CA LEU A 89 2.59 12.79 4.06
C LEU A 89 2.35 12.28 5.48
N GLY A 90 2.32 10.95 5.67
CA GLY A 90 2.23 10.33 7.00
C GLY A 90 3.45 10.64 7.85
N PHE A 91 4.66 10.59 7.29
CA PHE A 91 5.88 11.01 7.99
C PHE A 91 5.84 12.50 8.36
N LEU A 92 5.42 13.37 7.45
CA LEU A 92 5.29 14.80 7.71
C LEU A 92 4.24 15.08 8.81
N LEU A 93 3.14 14.35 8.80
CA LEU A 93 2.11 14.47 9.85
C LEU A 93 2.64 13.99 11.21
N ALA A 94 3.31 12.84 11.25
CA ALA A 94 3.87 12.28 12.47
C ALA A 94 4.93 13.19 13.12
N SER A 95 5.72 13.92 12.31
CA SER A 95 6.71 14.88 12.80
C SER A 95 6.10 16.20 13.35
N SER A 96 4.79 16.40 13.14
CA SER A 96 4.12 17.68 13.41
C SER A 96 3.25 17.69 14.68
N GLY A 97 3.04 16.55 15.34
CA GLY A 97 2.07 16.46 16.43
C GLY A 97 2.51 15.57 17.59
N ASN A 98 1.93 15.82 18.75
CA ASN A 98 2.05 14.97 19.92
C ASN A 98 1.04 13.81 19.79
N TYR A 99 1.44 12.75 19.09
CA TYR A 99 0.66 11.53 18.98
C TYR A 99 1.04 10.54 20.10
N ASN A 100 0.13 9.63 20.41
CA ASN A 100 0.47 8.49 21.26
C ASN A 100 1.50 7.60 20.54
N ASP A 101 2.67 7.44 21.13
CA ASP A 101 3.81 6.73 20.51
C ASP A 101 3.48 5.28 20.16
N GLU A 102 2.70 4.58 20.98
CA GLU A 102 2.33 3.19 20.75
C GLU A 102 1.37 3.06 19.56
N LEU A 103 0.33 3.90 19.50
CA LEU A 103 -0.63 3.90 18.39
C LEU A 103 0.05 4.31 17.08
N LEU A 104 0.86 5.37 17.11
CA LEU A 104 1.62 5.83 15.95
C LEU A 104 2.58 4.76 15.43
N ASN A 105 3.31 4.09 16.33
CA ASN A 105 4.25 3.04 15.94
C ASN A 105 3.52 1.82 15.35
N THR A 106 2.41 1.41 15.93
CA THR A 106 1.57 0.33 15.41
C THR A 106 1.02 0.67 14.02
N HIS A 107 0.46 1.87 13.85
CA HIS A 107 -0.04 2.36 12.55
C HIS A 107 1.08 2.39 11.50
N LYS A 108 2.25 2.92 11.85
CA LYS A 108 3.42 2.99 10.99
C LYS A 108 3.84 1.61 10.46
N TRP A 109 3.94 0.61 11.34
CA TRP A 109 4.35 -0.74 10.93
C TRP A 109 3.30 -1.43 10.07
N LEU A 110 2.02 -1.32 10.43
CA LEU A 110 0.92 -1.85 9.61
C LEU A 110 0.90 -1.22 8.22
N GLY A 111 1.04 0.10 8.12
CA GLY A 111 1.13 0.81 6.85
C GLY A 111 2.35 0.39 6.03
N TRP A 112 3.50 0.20 6.69
CA TRP A 112 4.74 -0.24 6.05
C TRP A 112 4.61 -1.66 5.46
N PHE A 113 4.06 -2.61 6.23
CA PHE A 113 3.81 -3.98 5.72
C PHE A 113 2.77 -3.99 4.59
N THR A 114 1.73 -3.17 4.70
CA THR A 114 0.73 -3.00 3.63
C THR A 114 1.40 -2.53 2.34
N ALA A 115 2.27 -1.52 2.42
CA ALA A 115 3.01 -1.02 1.26
C ALA A 115 3.95 -2.07 0.66
N LEU A 116 4.70 -2.78 1.50
CA LEU A 116 5.60 -3.84 1.07
C LEU A 116 4.86 -4.94 0.31
N ILE A 117 3.77 -5.46 0.88
CA ILE A 117 2.97 -6.51 0.25
C ILE A 117 2.36 -5.98 -1.06
N CYS A 118 1.84 -4.76 -1.09
CA CYS A 118 1.26 -4.15 -2.28
C CYS A 118 2.27 -4.09 -3.44
N ILE A 119 3.51 -3.70 -3.16
CA ILE A 119 4.60 -3.67 -4.15
C ILE A 119 4.84 -5.08 -4.73
N TRP A 120 4.93 -6.10 -3.89
CA TRP A 120 5.19 -7.47 -4.32
C TRP A 120 3.99 -8.13 -5.00
N LEU A 121 2.77 -7.70 -4.73
CA LEU A 121 1.56 -8.13 -5.45
C LEU A 121 1.67 -7.84 -6.95
N VAL A 122 2.36 -6.77 -7.38
CA VAL A 122 2.61 -6.49 -8.80
C VAL A 122 3.39 -7.62 -9.46
N VAL A 123 4.43 -8.13 -8.80
CA VAL A 123 5.27 -9.23 -9.30
C VAL A 123 4.47 -10.53 -9.35
N LEU A 124 3.71 -10.83 -8.29
CA LEU A 124 2.88 -12.02 -8.23
C LEU A 124 1.78 -12.01 -9.31
N ARG A 125 1.16 -10.83 -9.52
CA ARG A 125 0.12 -10.69 -10.54
C ARG A 125 0.65 -10.91 -11.93
N GLN A 126 1.84 -10.42 -12.27
CA GLN A 126 2.43 -10.66 -13.59
C GLN A 126 2.78 -12.14 -13.80
N LYS A 127 3.20 -12.84 -12.75
CA LYS A 127 3.41 -14.29 -12.80
C LYS A 127 2.08 -15.05 -12.97
N LYS A 128 0.99 -14.59 -12.37
CA LYS A 128 -0.37 -15.12 -12.57
C LYS A 128 -0.79 -15.01 -14.04
N SER A 129 -0.57 -13.85 -14.68
CA SER A 129 -0.95 -13.56 -16.07
C SER A 129 -0.20 -14.42 -17.11
N SER A 130 0.93 -15.05 -16.77
CA SER A 130 1.76 -15.82 -17.69
C SER A 130 1.45 -17.32 -17.74
N ASN A 131 0.20 -17.74 -17.58
CA ASN A 131 -0.27 -19.14 -17.65
C ASN A 131 0.47 -20.11 -16.71
N LYS A 132 0.90 -19.63 -15.54
CA LYS A 132 1.58 -20.46 -14.55
C LYS A 132 0.59 -21.07 -13.54
N PRO A 133 1.02 -22.17 -12.85
CA PRO A 133 0.14 -23.09 -12.15
C PRO A 133 -0.75 -22.43 -11.07
N ASN A 134 -1.85 -23.08 -10.75
CA ASN A 134 -2.83 -22.69 -9.73
C ASN A 134 -2.24 -22.21 -8.37
N SER A 135 -1.02 -22.66 -8.05
CA SER A 135 -0.28 -22.22 -6.86
C SER A 135 0.01 -20.71 -6.85
N VAL A 136 0.52 -20.14 -7.96
CA VAL A 136 0.85 -18.69 -8.02
C VAL A 136 -0.41 -17.84 -7.87
N THR A 137 -1.52 -18.26 -8.50
CA THR A 137 -2.81 -17.60 -8.35
C THR A 137 -3.30 -17.65 -6.90
N ARG A 138 -3.14 -18.79 -6.23
CA ARG A 138 -3.52 -18.94 -4.81
C ARG A 138 -2.67 -18.05 -3.90
N PHE A 139 -1.36 -18.02 -4.10
CA PHE A 139 -0.47 -17.13 -3.34
C PHE A 139 -0.82 -15.66 -3.54
N TYR A 140 -1.04 -15.23 -4.78
CA TYR A 140 -1.44 -13.85 -5.07
C TYR A 140 -2.72 -13.46 -4.30
N LYS A 141 -3.76 -14.30 -4.34
CA LYS A 141 -5.03 -14.02 -3.64
C LYS A 141 -4.88 -14.02 -2.13
N MET A 142 -4.10 -14.95 -1.59
CA MET A 142 -3.81 -14.98 -0.16
C MET A 142 -3.09 -13.70 0.29
N PHE A 143 -2.05 -13.28 -0.44
CA PHE A 143 -1.34 -12.05 -0.12
C PHE A 143 -2.21 -10.80 -0.30
N LEU A 144 -3.11 -10.79 -1.29
CA LEU A 144 -4.08 -9.70 -1.46
C LEU A 144 -5.06 -9.63 -0.27
N LEU A 145 -5.58 -10.76 0.19
CA LEU A 145 -6.44 -10.83 1.38
C LEU A 145 -5.70 -10.31 2.62
N VAL A 146 -4.47 -10.79 2.86
CA VAL A 146 -3.63 -10.33 3.98
C VAL A 146 -3.39 -8.82 3.88
N ASN A 147 -3.11 -8.32 2.68
CA ASN A 147 -2.87 -6.89 2.46
C ASN A 147 -4.09 -6.02 2.80
N VAL A 148 -5.28 -6.44 2.36
CA VAL A 148 -6.53 -5.74 2.69
C VAL A 148 -6.81 -5.80 4.19
N SER A 149 -6.55 -6.93 4.85
CA SER A 149 -6.70 -7.05 6.30
C SER A 149 -5.76 -6.09 7.05
N LEU A 150 -4.46 -6.06 6.70
CA LEU A 150 -3.50 -5.13 7.29
C LEU A 150 -3.90 -3.67 7.07
N LEU A 151 -4.41 -3.36 5.88
CA LEU A 151 -4.89 -2.02 5.54
C LEU A 151 -6.06 -1.57 6.44
N LEU A 152 -7.02 -2.48 6.71
CA LEU A 152 -8.16 -2.19 7.60
C LEU A 152 -7.69 -1.97 9.03
N PHE A 153 -6.75 -2.79 9.53
CA PHE A 153 -6.15 -2.58 10.85
C PHE A 153 -5.35 -1.26 10.89
N ALA A 154 -4.53 -0.97 9.87
CA ALA A 154 -3.81 0.30 9.79
C ALA A 154 -4.77 1.50 9.82
N GLY A 155 -5.90 1.42 9.11
CA GLY A 155 -6.94 2.46 9.11
C GLY A 155 -7.58 2.64 10.49
N HIS A 156 -7.84 1.55 11.22
CA HIS A 156 -8.38 1.60 12.58
C HIS A 156 -7.43 2.35 13.53
N TYR A 157 -6.15 1.96 13.57
CA TYR A 157 -5.15 2.59 14.44
C TYR A 157 -4.78 4.02 14.01
N GLY A 158 -4.93 4.37 12.75
CA GLY A 158 -4.67 5.73 12.25
C GLY A 158 -5.83 6.69 12.47
N GLY A 159 -7.03 6.19 12.80
CA GLY A 159 -8.23 6.99 13.11
C GLY A 159 -8.57 7.09 14.59
N SER A 160 -7.78 6.45 15.46
CA SER A 160 -7.92 6.47 16.93
C SER A 160 -7.00 7.51 17.54
#